data_f5696818d34aeb16cbd59fb9f4d2d940
#
_entry.id   f5696818d34aeb16cbd59fb9f4d2d940
#
_cell.length_a   1.000
_cell.length_b   1.000
_cell.length_c   1.000
_cell.angle_alpha   90.00
_cell.angle_beta   90.00
_cell.angle_gamma   90.00
#
_symmetry.space_group_name_H-M   'P 1'
#
loop_
_entity.id
_entity.type
_entity.pdbx_description
1 polymer ?
#
loop_
_entity_poly.entity_id
_entity_poly.type
_entity_poly.pdbx_seq_one_letter_code
_entity_poly.pdbx_strand_id
1 'polypeptide(L)'
;MVKLLLFKALIAFFFALSLFVQSLSAQVRGTIVGPGAERYPIAVSLLRNLGPGEDRGGLSEGIADLIARDLALSGWFRVLDRSAYIEHPQKSGITLGSFDFRDWSVIGAEGLVKGGYNLQGDELTVELRLFDVYQGKPIVGKKYTGKAKDFRRIAHKFADEIIFQFTGTPGVFNTSIAYVSNAGGRFKQVYVAHLDGSEKTQITKDPTIHLFPSWNPDGRSILYSTYGYRERGPGLYL
;
A
#
# COMPACT_ATOMS: atom_id res chain seq x y z
N MET A 1 -62.37 -18.34 -2.24
CA MET A 1 -61.51 -18.30 -3.45
C MET A 1 -60.71 -17.00 -3.58
N VAL A 2 -61.29 -15.81 -3.41
CA VAL A 2 -60.62 -14.50 -3.59
C VAL A 2 -59.43 -14.27 -2.64
N LYS A 3 -59.54 -14.63 -1.35
CA LYS A 3 -58.44 -14.45 -0.35
C LYS A 3 -57.20 -15.28 -0.68
N LEU A 4 -57.37 -16.48 -1.27
CA LEU A 4 -56.24 -17.33 -1.65
C LEU A 4 -55.51 -16.81 -2.91
N LEU A 5 -56.25 -16.18 -3.82
CA LEU A 5 -55.66 -15.50 -5.00
C LEU A 5 -54.86 -14.25 -4.61
N LEU A 6 -55.38 -13.45 -3.70
CA LEU A 6 -54.67 -12.28 -3.17
C LEU A 6 -53.38 -12.65 -2.43
N PHE A 7 -53.40 -13.73 -1.65
CA PHE A 7 -52.20 -14.21 -0.95
C PHE A 7 -51.13 -14.73 -1.91
N LYS A 8 -51.50 -15.45 -2.97
CA LYS A 8 -50.57 -15.89 -4.01
C LYS A 8 -49.97 -14.70 -4.81
N ALA A 9 -50.78 -13.71 -5.11
CA ALA A 9 -50.32 -12.48 -5.80
C ALA A 9 -49.36 -11.70 -4.94
N LEU A 10 -49.58 -11.62 -3.62
CA LEU A 10 -48.65 -10.95 -2.69
C LEU A 10 -47.31 -11.67 -2.59
N ILE A 11 -47.29 -12.98 -2.51
CA ILE A 11 -46.06 -13.79 -2.50
C ILE A 11 -45.27 -13.61 -3.81
N ALA A 12 -45.96 -13.68 -4.96
CA ALA A 12 -45.34 -13.45 -6.26
C ALA A 12 -44.72 -12.04 -6.41
N PHE A 13 -45.40 -11.02 -5.86
CA PHE A 13 -44.90 -9.65 -5.84
C PHE A 13 -43.62 -9.51 -4.98
N PHE A 14 -43.61 -10.10 -3.77
CA PHE A 14 -42.42 -10.09 -2.92
C PHE A 14 -41.26 -10.89 -3.54
N PHE A 15 -41.53 -12.00 -4.21
CA PHE A 15 -40.51 -12.78 -4.92
C PHE A 15 -39.95 -12.03 -6.14
N ALA A 16 -40.79 -11.32 -6.87
CA ALA A 16 -40.34 -10.44 -7.96
C ALA A 16 -39.49 -9.25 -7.46
N LEU A 17 -39.83 -8.68 -6.30
CA LEU A 17 -39.08 -7.57 -5.70
C LEU A 17 -37.70 -8.01 -5.18
N SER A 18 -37.57 -9.27 -4.72
CA SER A 18 -36.27 -9.79 -4.25
C SER A 18 -35.28 -10.06 -5.39
N LEU A 19 -35.74 -10.19 -6.62
CA LEU A 19 -34.86 -10.35 -7.80
C LEU A 19 -34.27 -9.03 -8.30
N PHE A 20 -34.75 -7.88 -7.80
CA PHE A 20 -34.22 -6.56 -8.17
C PHE A 20 -33.15 -6.00 -7.24
N VAL A 21 -32.76 -6.69 -6.17
CA VAL A 21 -31.62 -6.32 -5.35
C VAL A 21 -30.34 -6.77 -6.04
N GLN A 22 -30.01 -6.15 -7.16
CA GLN A 22 -28.65 -6.24 -7.71
C GLN A 22 -27.73 -5.36 -6.87
N SER A 23 -26.78 -6.00 -6.21
CA SER A 23 -25.68 -5.28 -5.58
C SER A 23 -24.99 -4.44 -6.66
N LEU A 24 -25.16 -3.12 -6.64
CA LEU A 24 -24.32 -2.20 -7.39
C LEU A 24 -22.90 -2.28 -6.81
N SER A 25 -22.14 -3.27 -7.27
CA SER A 25 -20.69 -3.23 -7.10
C SER A 25 -20.19 -2.11 -8.01
N ALA A 26 -19.79 -1.00 -7.44
CA ALA A 26 -19.05 0.02 -8.15
C ALA A 26 -17.67 -0.57 -8.52
N GLN A 27 -17.60 -1.27 -9.65
CA GLN A 27 -16.33 -1.70 -10.24
C GLN A 27 -15.71 -0.49 -10.90
N VAL A 28 -14.62 0.00 -10.33
CA VAL A 28 -13.67 0.85 -11.06
C VAL A 28 -13.03 -0.05 -12.12
N ARG A 29 -13.50 0.04 -13.36
CA ARG A 29 -12.87 -0.66 -14.49
C ARG A 29 -11.66 0.13 -14.94
N GLY A 30 -10.48 -0.23 -14.41
CA GLY A 30 -9.21 0.16 -15.01
C GLY A 30 -8.99 -0.68 -16.27
N THR A 31 -8.90 -0.07 -17.45
CA THR A 31 -8.46 -0.77 -18.66
C THR A 31 -6.95 -0.86 -18.60
N ILE A 32 -6.40 -2.08 -18.44
CA ILE A 32 -4.96 -2.32 -18.61
C ILE A 32 -4.66 -2.18 -20.10
N VAL A 33 -4.06 -1.08 -20.48
CA VAL A 33 -3.49 -0.91 -21.83
C VAL A 33 -2.02 -1.31 -21.70
N GLY A 34 -1.52 -2.16 -22.62
CA GLY A 34 -0.17 -2.73 -22.58
C GLY A 34 0.98 -1.72 -22.59
N PRO A 35 2.24 -2.10 -22.84
CA PRO A 35 3.40 -1.22 -22.76
C PRO A 35 3.19 0.00 -23.65
N GLY A 36 2.98 1.18 -23.01
CA GLY A 36 2.58 2.45 -23.65
C GLY A 36 1.34 3.09 -23.03
N ALA A 37 0.65 2.44 -22.08
CA ALA A 37 -0.45 3.04 -21.35
C ALA A 37 0.02 4.25 -20.55
N GLU A 38 -0.71 5.33 -20.63
CA GLU A 38 -0.47 6.52 -19.84
C GLU A 38 -0.66 6.16 -18.35
N ARG A 39 0.40 6.36 -17.55
CA ARG A 39 0.35 6.09 -16.12
C ARG A 39 -0.55 7.11 -15.44
N TYR A 40 -1.36 6.66 -14.50
CA TYR A 40 -2.27 7.52 -13.75
C TYR A 40 -1.50 8.60 -12.96
N PRO A 41 -1.74 9.91 -13.24
CA PRO A 41 -1.01 10.98 -12.58
C PRO A 41 -1.49 11.14 -11.14
N ILE A 42 -0.58 10.96 -10.18
CA ILE A 42 -0.91 11.04 -8.76
C ILE A 42 0.01 12.01 -8.02
N ALA A 43 -0.58 12.84 -7.19
CA ALA A 43 0.14 13.71 -6.26
C ALA A 43 0.17 13.06 -4.87
N VAL A 44 1.33 13.10 -4.21
CA VAL A 44 1.51 12.64 -2.83
C VAL A 44 2.00 13.80 -1.99
N SER A 45 1.07 14.46 -1.28
CA SER A 45 1.36 15.58 -0.40
C SER A 45 2.16 15.14 0.82
N LEU A 46 3.02 16.01 1.33
CA LEU A 46 3.61 15.82 2.65
C LEU A 46 2.50 15.72 3.71
N LEU A 47 2.73 14.92 4.74
CA LEU A 47 1.73 14.74 5.80
C LEU A 47 1.68 15.96 6.72
N ARG A 48 0.46 16.35 7.09
CA ARG A 48 0.27 17.38 8.10
C ARG A 48 0.55 16.82 9.50
N ASN A 49 1.29 17.57 10.30
CA ASN A 49 1.35 17.28 11.72
C ASN A 49 0.03 17.69 12.38
N LEU A 50 -0.69 16.73 12.96
CA LEU A 50 -1.96 16.91 13.68
C LEU A 50 -1.76 16.98 15.20
N GLY A 51 -0.56 16.70 15.67
CA GLY A 51 -0.18 16.75 17.07
C GLY A 51 0.48 18.09 17.46
N PRO A 52 0.79 18.27 18.74
CA PRO A 52 1.53 19.43 19.22
C PRO A 52 3.00 19.37 18.82
N GLY A 53 3.57 20.53 18.49
CA GLY A 53 4.99 20.70 18.19
C GLY A 53 5.35 20.57 16.72
N GLU A 54 6.66 20.57 16.44
CA GLU A 54 7.20 20.46 15.10
C GLU A 54 7.34 19.00 14.64
N ASP A 55 7.56 18.79 13.32
CA ASP A 55 7.84 17.46 12.74
C ASP A 55 9.19 16.94 13.23
N ARG A 56 9.16 16.23 14.34
CA ARG A 56 10.35 15.60 14.90
C ARG A 56 10.58 14.26 14.22
N GLY A 57 11.69 14.14 13.51
CA GLY A 57 12.12 12.88 12.88
C GLY A 57 11.70 12.70 11.44
N GLY A 58 11.19 13.73 10.76
CA GLY A 58 10.90 13.69 9.32
C GLY A 58 9.79 12.73 8.95
N LEU A 59 8.82 12.49 9.84
CA LEU A 59 7.69 11.58 9.60
C LEU A 59 6.79 12.05 8.46
N SER A 60 6.60 13.38 8.35
CA SER A 60 5.84 14.00 7.27
C SER A 60 6.37 13.59 5.89
N GLU A 61 7.64 13.82 5.69
CA GLU A 61 8.33 13.52 4.43
C GLU A 61 8.57 12.01 4.27
N GLY A 62 9.05 11.34 5.32
CA GLY A 62 9.39 9.93 5.27
C GLY A 62 8.23 9.03 4.87
N ILE A 63 7.01 9.27 5.39
CA ILE A 63 5.81 8.51 5.00
C ILE A 63 5.40 8.84 3.57
N ALA A 64 5.38 10.14 3.21
CA ALA A 64 5.00 10.57 1.86
C ALA A 64 5.95 10.06 0.79
N ASP A 65 7.27 10.06 1.05
CA ASP A 65 8.29 9.55 0.12
C ASP A 65 8.18 8.06 -0.11
N LEU A 66 7.91 7.30 0.94
CA LEU A 66 7.71 5.86 0.82
C LEU A 66 6.49 5.54 -0.04
N ILE A 67 5.35 6.19 0.22
CA ILE A 67 4.13 6.01 -0.59
C ILE A 67 4.41 6.40 -2.04
N ALA A 68 5.03 7.55 -2.29
CA ALA A 68 5.35 8.03 -3.64
C ALA A 68 6.25 7.03 -4.40
N ARG A 69 7.29 6.52 -3.73
CA ARG A 69 8.22 5.53 -4.30
C ARG A 69 7.53 4.22 -4.63
N ASP A 70 6.71 3.69 -3.73
CA ASP A 70 5.98 2.45 -3.93
C ASP A 70 5.03 2.57 -5.12
N LEU A 71 4.25 3.66 -5.19
CA LEU A 71 3.36 3.91 -6.30
C LEU A 71 4.11 4.04 -7.64
N ALA A 72 5.25 4.72 -7.65
CA ALA A 72 6.09 4.82 -8.85
C ALA A 72 6.65 3.45 -9.29
N LEU A 73 7.10 2.61 -8.32
CA LEU A 73 7.61 1.27 -8.57
C LEU A 73 6.54 0.31 -9.10
N SER A 74 5.27 0.52 -8.77
CA SER A 74 4.17 -0.30 -9.27
C SER A 74 4.02 -0.26 -10.79
N GLY A 75 4.51 0.79 -11.44
CA GLY A 75 4.34 1.04 -12.85
C GLY A 75 2.96 1.57 -13.26
N TRP A 76 1.98 1.60 -12.36
CA TRP A 76 0.63 2.10 -12.60
C TRP A 76 0.50 3.61 -12.51
N PHE A 77 1.37 4.25 -11.70
CA PHE A 77 1.26 5.66 -11.37
C PHE A 77 2.45 6.44 -11.90
N ARG A 78 2.17 7.67 -12.33
CA ARG A 78 3.15 8.74 -12.54
C ARG A 78 3.03 9.71 -11.37
N VAL A 79 3.93 9.59 -10.42
CA VAL A 79 3.97 10.51 -9.28
C VAL A 79 4.45 11.88 -9.74
N LEU A 80 3.68 12.91 -9.41
CA LEU A 80 3.99 14.29 -9.76
C LEU A 80 5.08 14.86 -8.86
N ASP A 81 5.93 15.71 -9.44
CA ASP A 81 6.98 16.38 -8.68
C ASP A 81 6.38 17.36 -7.67
N ARG A 82 6.83 17.28 -6.43
CA ARG A 82 6.38 18.17 -5.34
C ARG A 82 6.70 19.63 -5.56
N SER A 83 7.72 19.96 -6.36
CA SER A 83 8.04 21.36 -6.72
C SER A 83 6.91 22.06 -7.48
N ALA A 84 6.02 21.29 -8.12
CA ALA A 84 4.83 21.81 -8.80
C ALA A 84 3.66 22.06 -7.85
N TYR A 85 3.69 21.62 -6.59
CA TYR A 85 2.56 21.73 -5.67
C TYR A 85 2.39 23.18 -5.19
N ILE A 86 1.18 23.70 -5.36
CA ILE A 86 0.82 25.06 -4.98
C ILE A 86 0.47 25.13 -3.49
N GLU A 87 -0.15 24.05 -3.00
CA GLU A 87 -0.63 23.95 -1.63
C GLU A 87 0.50 23.76 -0.61
N HIS A 88 0.42 24.49 0.51
CA HIS A 88 1.32 24.29 1.65
C HIS A 88 0.74 23.23 2.60
N PRO A 89 1.41 22.06 2.78
CA PRO A 89 0.83 20.90 3.47
C PRO A 89 0.48 21.14 4.94
N GLN A 90 1.21 22.04 5.63
CA GLN A 90 0.94 22.35 7.03
C GLN A 90 -0.20 23.37 7.23
N LYS A 91 -0.60 24.10 6.18
CA LYS A 91 -1.66 25.11 6.24
C LYS A 91 -3.03 24.57 5.78
N SER A 92 -3.03 23.56 4.91
CA SER A 92 -4.25 22.94 4.41
C SER A 92 -4.66 21.72 5.23
N GLY A 93 -5.96 21.40 5.22
CA GLY A 93 -6.47 20.22 5.90
C GLY A 93 -6.30 18.93 5.09
N ILE A 94 -6.76 17.84 5.68
CA ILE A 94 -6.67 16.49 5.09
C ILE A 94 -8.04 15.88 4.77
N THR A 95 -9.11 16.65 4.97
CA THR A 95 -10.50 16.22 4.77
C THR A 95 -11.18 17.04 3.68
N LEU A 96 -12.27 16.54 3.14
CA LEU A 96 -13.09 17.28 2.18
C LEU A 96 -13.46 18.67 2.72
N GLY A 97 -13.38 19.69 1.84
CA GLY A 97 -13.69 21.07 2.19
C GLY A 97 -12.57 21.80 2.95
N SER A 98 -11.46 21.15 3.27
CA SER A 98 -10.32 21.77 3.97
C SER A 98 -9.12 22.09 3.06
N PHE A 99 -9.27 21.85 1.75
CA PHE A 99 -8.32 22.16 0.68
C PHE A 99 -9.08 22.32 -0.65
N ASP A 100 -8.45 22.91 -1.69
CA ASP A 100 -9.05 23.09 -3.00
C ASP A 100 -8.49 22.08 -4.01
N PHE A 101 -9.37 21.30 -4.65
CA PHE A 101 -8.98 20.35 -5.71
C PHE A 101 -8.44 21.05 -6.96
N ARG A 102 -8.75 22.33 -7.17
CA ARG A 102 -8.24 23.10 -8.32
C ARG A 102 -6.74 23.25 -8.29
N ASP A 103 -6.14 23.40 -7.11
CA ASP A 103 -4.67 23.50 -6.95
C ASP A 103 -3.97 22.24 -7.44
N TRP A 104 -4.65 21.10 -7.44
CA TRP A 104 -4.15 19.81 -7.86
C TRP A 104 -4.48 19.49 -9.32
N SER A 105 -5.67 19.88 -9.79
CA SER A 105 -6.09 19.66 -11.18
C SER A 105 -5.27 20.51 -12.16
N VAL A 106 -4.90 21.73 -11.78
CA VAL A 106 -4.10 22.64 -12.64
C VAL A 106 -2.69 22.12 -12.89
N ILE A 107 -2.14 21.32 -11.97
CA ILE A 107 -0.83 20.66 -12.15
C ILE A 107 -0.97 19.27 -12.80
N GLY A 108 -2.18 18.89 -13.22
CA GLY A 108 -2.45 17.64 -13.91
C GLY A 108 -2.53 16.40 -13.02
N ALA A 109 -2.84 16.56 -11.72
CA ALA A 109 -3.12 15.42 -10.85
C ALA A 109 -4.54 14.89 -11.11
N GLU A 110 -4.66 13.56 -11.23
CA GLU A 110 -5.94 12.85 -11.25
C GLU A 110 -6.23 12.21 -9.89
N GLY A 111 -5.19 11.71 -9.23
CA GLY A 111 -5.22 11.22 -7.86
C GLY A 111 -4.47 12.14 -6.91
N LEU A 112 -4.97 12.23 -5.66
CA LEU A 112 -4.34 13.02 -4.60
C LEU A 112 -4.29 12.22 -3.31
N VAL A 113 -3.08 11.94 -2.84
CA VAL A 113 -2.85 11.40 -1.49
C VAL A 113 -2.64 12.55 -0.53
N LYS A 114 -3.50 12.65 0.48
CA LYS A 114 -3.34 13.54 1.63
C LYS A 114 -3.36 12.77 2.93
N GLY A 115 -2.65 13.26 3.90
CA GLY A 115 -2.63 12.63 5.21
C GLY A 115 -2.13 13.55 6.31
N GLY A 116 -2.30 13.06 7.52
CA GLY A 116 -1.76 13.67 8.70
C GLY A 116 -1.31 12.62 9.70
N TYR A 117 -0.44 13.02 10.60
CA TYR A 117 0.06 12.17 11.66
C TYR A 117 0.03 12.90 13.00
N ASN A 118 -0.08 12.12 14.06
CA ASN A 118 0.05 12.57 15.44
C ASN A 118 1.02 11.61 16.15
N LEU A 119 2.08 12.17 16.73
CA LEU A 119 3.06 11.43 17.53
C LEU A 119 2.98 11.87 18.99
N GLN A 120 2.64 10.94 19.86
CA GLN A 120 2.60 11.15 21.31
C GLN A 120 3.56 10.16 21.99
N GLY A 121 4.72 10.64 22.43
CA GLY A 121 5.79 9.76 22.88
C GLY A 121 6.28 8.85 21.74
N ASP A 122 6.07 7.53 21.85
CA ASP A 122 6.38 6.53 20.82
C ASP A 122 5.12 6.07 20.03
N GLU A 123 3.94 6.53 20.43
CA GLU A 123 2.69 6.17 19.76
C GLU A 123 2.44 7.08 18.55
N LEU A 124 2.38 6.47 17.38
CA LEU A 124 2.14 7.11 16.11
C LEU A 124 0.74 6.77 15.59
N THR A 125 -0.08 7.78 15.37
CA THR A 125 -1.33 7.67 14.62
C THR A 125 -1.16 8.37 13.27
N VAL A 126 -1.55 7.69 12.19
CA VAL A 126 -1.48 8.24 10.81
C VAL A 126 -2.85 8.10 10.15
N GLU A 127 -3.36 9.19 9.62
CA GLU A 127 -4.57 9.21 8.79
C GLU A 127 -4.19 9.52 7.35
N LEU A 128 -4.54 8.62 6.42
CA LEU A 128 -4.21 8.73 5.00
C LEU A 128 -5.48 8.62 4.17
N ARG A 129 -5.57 9.42 3.13
CA ARG A 129 -6.70 9.47 2.21
C ARG A 129 -6.22 9.60 0.77
N LEU A 130 -6.88 8.89 -0.12
CA LEU A 130 -6.78 9.06 -1.56
C LEU A 130 -8.06 9.70 -2.07
N PHE A 131 -7.92 10.72 -2.90
CA PHE A 131 -9.02 11.42 -3.54
C PHE A 131 -8.92 11.32 -5.07
N ASP A 132 -10.07 11.27 -5.72
CA ASP A 132 -10.20 11.58 -7.14
C ASP A 132 -10.29 13.10 -7.28
N VAL A 133 -9.34 13.69 -7.99
CA VAL A 133 -9.21 15.15 -8.12
C VAL A 133 -10.32 15.73 -8.99
N TYR A 134 -10.68 15.03 -10.07
CA TYR A 134 -11.72 15.52 -11.00
C TYR A 134 -13.12 15.39 -10.43
N GLN A 135 -13.41 14.29 -9.73
CA GLN A 135 -14.71 14.10 -9.10
C GLN A 135 -14.83 14.83 -7.75
N GLY A 136 -13.71 15.28 -7.17
CA GLY A 136 -13.69 15.91 -5.86
C GLY A 136 -14.18 15.00 -4.74
N LYS A 137 -13.89 13.69 -4.83
CA LYS A 137 -14.41 12.67 -3.91
C LYS A 137 -13.30 11.81 -3.31
N PRO A 138 -13.48 11.30 -2.08
CA PRO A 138 -12.58 10.33 -1.51
C PRO A 138 -12.78 8.98 -2.22
N ILE A 139 -11.66 8.30 -2.55
CA ILE A 139 -11.62 6.92 -3.03
C ILE A 139 -11.46 5.99 -1.83
N VAL A 140 -10.50 6.25 -0.97
CA VAL A 140 -10.24 5.47 0.24
C VAL A 140 -9.64 6.34 1.35
N GLY A 141 -9.97 6.01 2.59
CA GLY A 141 -9.39 6.60 3.79
C GLY A 141 -9.08 5.54 4.82
N LYS A 142 -7.91 5.61 5.42
CA LYS A 142 -7.45 4.67 6.45
C LYS A 142 -6.82 5.43 7.62
N LYS A 143 -7.01 4.89 8.81
CA LYS A 143 -6.33 5.31 10.03
C LYS A 143 -5.52 4.14 10.57
N TYR A 144 -4.25 4.39 10.84
CA TYR A 144 -3.31 3.43 11.38
C TYR A 144 -2.81 3.91 12.74
N THR A 145 -2.61 2.97 13.66
CA THR A 145 -1.96 3.22 14.95
C THR A 145 -0.84 2.21 15.14
N GLY A 146 0.30 2.67 15.63
CA GLY A 146 1.49 1.86 15.85
C GLY A 146 2.56 2.65 16.59
N LYS A 147 3.79 2.17 16.58
CA LYS A 147 4.94 2.90 17.11
C LYS A 147 5.56 3.79 16.03
N ALA A 148 6.31 4.81 16.47
CA ALA A 148 7.03 5.70 15.55
C ALA A 148 7.89 4.91 14.53
N LYS A 149 8.59 3.87 14.95
CA LYS A 149 9.41 3.00 14.09
C LYS A 149 8.61 2.23 13.02
N ASP A 150 7.30 2.06 13.20
CA ASP A 150 6.44 1.32 12.27
C ASP A 150 5.96 2.19 11.08
N PHE A 151 6.39 3.44 10.97
CA PHE A 151 5.93 4.37 9.93
C PHE A 151 6.12 3.82 8.51
N ARG A 152 7.20 3.07 8.27
CA ARG A 152 7.46 2.43 6.97
C ARG A 152 6.37 1.42 6.63
N ARG A 153 6.05 0.53 7.58
CA ARG A 153 4.99 -0.47 7.42
C ARG A 153 3.62 0.17 7.16
N ILE A 154 3.34 1.31 7.80
CA ILE A 154 2.11 2.08 7.56
C ILE A 154 2.08 2.63 6.14
N ALA A 155 3.19 3.21 5.66
CA ALA A 155 3.31 3.74 4.30
C ALA A 155 3.08 2.64 3.25
N HIS A 156 3.78 1.51 3.36
CA HIS A 156 3.64 0.36 2.47
C HIS A 156 2.20 -0.20 2.45
N LYS A 157 1.57 -0.35 3.63
CA LYS A 157 0.17 -0.80 3.71
C LYS A 157 -0.80 0.14 2.99
N PHE A 158 -0.56 1.45 3.06
CA PHE A 158 -1.44 2.38 2.37
C PHE A 158 -1.18 2.40 0.87
N ALA A 159 0.07 2.26 0.42
CA ALA A 159 0.39 2.07 -0.99
C ALA A 159 -0.27 0.79 -1.54
N ASP A 160 -0.22 -0.32 -0.80
CA ASP A 160 -0.91 -1.56 -1.15
C ASP A 160 -2.44 -1.38 -1.24
N GLU A 161 -3.03 -0.60 -0.34
CA GLU A 161 -4.45 -0.26 -0.39
C GLU A 161 -4.80 0.53 -1.66
N ILE A 162 -3.96 1.50 -2.05
CA ILE A 162 -4.13 2.25 -3.30
C ILE A 162 -4.08 1.31 -4.50
N ILE A 163 -3.09 0.43 -4.59
CA ILE A 163 -3.00 -0.57 -5.65
C ILE A 163 -4.28 -1.40 -5.72
N PHE A 164 -4.77 -1.86 -4.57
CA PHE A 164 -5.99 -2.66 -4.50
C PHE A 164 -7.21 -1.91 -5.05
N GLN A 165 -7.38 -0.61 -4.74
CA GLN A 165 -8.48 0.20 -5.26
C GLN A 165 -8.49 0.30 -6.78
N PHE A 166 -7.31 0.31 -7.42
CA PHE A 166 -7.18 0.44 -8.88
C PHE A 166 -7.19 -0.90 -9.62
N THR A 167 -6.69 -1.96 -9.01
CA THR A 167 -6.46 -3.24 -9.69
C THR A 167 -7.36 -4.38 -9.21
N GLY A 168 -7.95 -4.25 -8.02
CA GLY A 168 -8.66 -5.33 -7.34
C GLY A 168 -7.74 -6.44 -6.79
N THR A 169 -6.43 -6.28 -6.94
CA THR A 169 -5.42 -7.23 -6.46
C THR A 169 -4.60 -6.61 -5.32
N PRO A 170 -4.34 -7.33 -4.21
CA PRO A 170 -3.52 -6.83 -3.13
C PRO A 170 -2.14 -6.39 -3.62
N GLY A 171 -1.66 -5.25 -3.11
CA GLY A 171 -0.29 -4.80 -3.34
C GLY A 171 0.74 -5.70 -2.64
N VAL A 172 2.01 -5.48 -2.94
CA VAL A 172 3.12 -6.31 -2.45
C VAL A 172 4.16 -5.53 -1.65
N PHE A 173 3.96 -4.23 -1.44
CA PHE A 173 4.98 -3.37 -0.83
C PHE A 173 5.21 -3.70 0.65
N ASN A 174 4.19 -4.17 1.36
CA ASN A 174 4.32 -4.63 2.74
C ASN A 174 4.75 -6.11 2.83
N THR A 175 5.63 -6.55 1.93
CA THR A 175 6.18 -7.90 1.91
C THR A 175 7.69 -7.90 2.07
N SER A 176 8.27 -9.09 2.28
CA SER A 176 9.71 -9.30 2.38
C SER A 176 10.19 -10.21 1.27
N ILE A 177 11.42 -9.99 0.84
CA ILE A 177 12.13 -10.83 -0.12
C ILE A 177 13.24 -11.62 0.59
N ALA A 178 13.38 -12.90 0.25
CA ALA A 178 14.54 -13.69 0.59
C ALA A 178 15.49 -13.75 -0.62
N TYR A 179 16.77 -13.50 -0.40
CA TYR A 179 17.76 -13.44 -1.47
C TYR A 179 19.13 -13.93 -1.02
N VAL A 180 20.00 -14.19 -1.98
CA VAL A 180 21.37 -14.62 -1.71
C VAL A 180 22.33 -13.47 -2.00
N SER A 181 23.27 -13.25 -1.06
CA SER A 181 24.32 -12.24 -1.22
C SER A 181 25.64 -12.71 -0.60
N ASN A 182 26.75 -12.24 -1.15
CA ASN A 182 28.07 -12.35 -0.56
C ASN A 182 28.59 -11.04 0.03
N ALA A 183 27.73 -10.05 0.22
CA ALA A 183 28.08 -8.73 0.74
C ALA A 183 28.71 -8.76 2.15
N GLY A 184 28.42 -9.81 2.94
CA GLY A 184 28.98 -10.03 4.28
C GLY A 184 30.29 -10.81 4.32
N GLY A 185 30.89 -11.19 3.17
CA GLY A 185 32.14 -11.95 3.17
C GLY A 185 32.34 -12.93 2.01
N ARG A 186 33.13 -13.95 2.24
CA ARG A 186 33.56 -14.91 1.20
C ARG A 186 32.43 -15.83 0.72
N PHE A 187 31.50 -16.19 1.60
CA PHE A 187 30.48 -17.19 1.31
C PHE A 187 29.16 -16.53 0.91
N LYS A 188 28.41 -17.20 0.06
CA LYS A 188 27.03 -16.78 -0.27
C LYS A 188 26.10 -17.14 0.89
N GLN A 189 25.38 -16.16 1.40
CA GLN A 189 24.48 -16.26 2.54
C GLN A 189 23.06 -15.87 2.16
N VAL A 190 22.08 -16.42 2.87
CA VAL A 190 20.67 -16.04 2.73
C VAL A 190 20.40 -14.81 3.59
N TYR A 191 19.75 -13.85 2.98
CA TYR A 191 19.28 -12.60 3.59
C TYR A 191 17.78 -12.43 3.39
N VAL A 192 17.17 -11.68 4.28
CA VAL A 192 15.80 -11.15 4.14
C VAL A 192 15.87 -9.63 4.20
N ALA A 193 15.05 -9.00 3.39
CA ALA A 193 14.82 -7.56 3.46
C ALA A 193 13.36 -7.27 3.13
N HIS A 194 12.85 -6.08 3.51
CA HIS A 194 11.62 -5.58 2.93
C HIS A 194 11.77 -5.40 1.41
N LEU A 195 10.65 -5.39 0.68
CA LEU A 195 10.66 -5.24 -0.79
C LEU A 195 11.38 -3.97 -1.23
N ASP A 196 11.32 -2.90 -0.43
CA ASP A 196 12.03 -1.64 -0.66
C ASP A 196 13.55 -1.69 -0.38
N GLY A 197 14.06 -2.84 0.01
CA GLY A 197 15.47 -3.08 0.34
C GLY A 197 15.87 -2.61 1.74
N SER A 198 14.93 -2.17 2.58
CA SER A 198 15.19 -1.82 3.98
C SER A 198 15.22 -3.05 4.90
N GLU A 199 15.64 -2.83 6.15
CA GLU A 199 15.64 -3.84 7.24
C GLU A 199 16.32 -5.16 6.85
N LYS A 200 17.50 -5.08 6.21
CA LYS A 200 18.27 -6.25 5.78
C LYS A 200 18.73 -7.06 6.97
N THR A 201 18.36 -8.34 6.98
CA THR A 201 18.76 -9.30 8.01
C THR A 201 19.46 -10.48 7.36
N GLN A 202 20.66 -10.80 7.85
CA GLN A 202 21.37 -12.02 7.45
C GLN A 202 20.80 -13.20 8.22
N ILE A 203 20.29 -14.20 7.50
CA ILE A 203 19.67 -15.40 8.09
C ILE A 203 20.72 -16.48 8.36
N THR A 204 21.56 -16.78 7.36
CA THR A 204 22.61 -17.81 7.49
C THR A 204 23.96 -17.16 7.77
N LYS A 205 24.78 -17.78 8.64
CA LYS A 205 26.07 -17.23 9.07
C LYS A 205 27.23 -18.27 9.02
N ASP A 206 26.93 -19.50 8.67
CA ASP A 206 27.90 -20.57 8.62
C ASP A 206 28.93 -20.35 7.50
N PRO A 207 30.18 -20.84 7.65
CA PRO A 207 31.24 -20.65 6.66
C PRO A 207 31.09 -21.60 5.46
N THR A 208 29.89 -21.61 4.86
CA THR A 208 29.53 -22.41 3.69
C THR A 208 28.62 -21.63 2.76
N ILE A 209 28.26 -22.20 1.61
CA ILE A 209 27.43 -21.59 0.59
C ILE A 209 25.96 -21.98 0.82
N HIS A 210 25.09 -20.99 0.88
CA HIS A 210 23.66 -21.15 0.97
C HIS A 210 23.00 -20.53 -0.27
N LEU A 211 22.06 -21.26 -0.91
CA LEU A 211 21.47 -20.91 -2.20
C LEU A 211 19.96 -21.21 -2.21
N PHE A 212 19.29 -20.65 -3.20
CA PHE A 212 17.90 -20.94 -3.55
C PHE A 212 16.91 -20.79 -2.37
N PRO A 213 16.90 -19.62 -1.68
CA PRO A 213 15.91 -19.40 -0.64
C PRO A 213 14.50 -19.36 -1.24
N SER A 214 13.57 -20.00 -0.56
CA SER A 214 12.15 -19.98 -0.89
C SER A 214 11.32 -19.82 0.38
N TRP A 215 10.39 -18.91 0.37
CA TRP A 215 9.45 -18.75 1.48
C TRP A 215 8.54 -19.98 1.58
N ASN A 216 8.35 -20.47 2.79
CA ASN A 216 7.28 -21.38 3.09
C ASN A 216 5.93 -20.63 2.92
N PRO A 217 4.85 -21.28 2.43
CA PRO A 217 3.53 -20.67 2.27
C PRO A 217 2.96 -20.00 3.53
N ASP A 218 3.42 -20.40 4.73
CA ASP A 218 3.03 -19.77 5.99
C ASP A 218 3.69 -18.38 6.23
N GLY A 219 4.69 -18.01 5.41
CA GLY A 219 5.45 -16.76 5.52
C GLY A 219 6.34 -16.66 6.77
N ARG A 220 6.58 -17.77 7.51
CA ARG A 220 7.31 -17.75 8.78
C ARG A 220 8.68 -18.40 8.69
N SER A 221 8.91 -19.23 7.70
CA SER A 221 10.15 -19.98 7.52
C SER A 221 10.64 -19.91 6.07
N ILE A 222 11.93 -20.14 5.88
CA ILE A 222 12.59 -20.09 4.58
C ILE A 222 13.32 -21.41 4.37
N LEU A 223 12.95 -22.12 3.30
CA LEU A 223 13.67 -23.28 2.81
C LEU A 223 14.84 -22.81 1.96
N TYR A 224 16.02 -23.39 2.16
CA TYR A 224 17.21 -23.10 1.34
C TYR A 224 18.11 -24.31 1.20
N SER A 225 18.96 -24.34 0.17
CA SER A 225 19.97 -25.33 -0.04
C SER A 225 21.29 -24.87 0.58
N THR A 226 22.01 -25.80 1.24
CA THR A 226 23.38 -25.55 1.71
C THR A 226 24.33 -26.65 1.30
N TYR A 227 25.58 -26.28 1.04
CA TYR A 227 26.68 -27.24 0.84
C TYR A 227 27.27 -27.54 2.21
N GLY A 228 26.70 -28.53 2.85
CA GLY A 228 26.76 -28.87 4.25
C GLY A 228 28.09 -28.75 4.99
N TYR A 229 27.98 -28.27 6.19
CA TYR A 229 29.05 -28.23 7.19
C TYR A 229 29.41 -29.63 7.71
N ARG A 230 28.54 -30.64 7.53
CA ARG A 230 28.70 -32.00 8.05
C ARG A 230 28.50 -33.12 7.01
N GLU A 231 28.02 -32.84 5.84
CA GLU A 231 27.72 -33.82 4.80
C GLU A 231 28.44 -33.47 3.50
N ARG A 232 28.83 -34.50 2.74
CA ARG A 232 29.63 -34.35 1.51
C ARG A 232 28.81 -33.88 0.29
N GLY A 233 27.63 -33.32 0.48
CA GLY A 233 26.75 -32.89 -0.60
C GLY A 233 25.78 -31.80 -0.17
N PRO A 234 24.99 -31.27 -1.13
CA PRO A 234 23.96 -30.27 -0.84
C PRO A 234 22.82 -30.90 -0.02
N GLY A 235 22.37 -30.18 1.01
CA GLY A 235 21.19 -30.50 1.82
C GLY A 235 20.15 -29.40 1.76
N LEU A 236 18.88 -29.72 2.10
CA LEU A 236 17.79 -28.77 2.28
C LEU A 236 17.60 -28.46 3.77
N TYR A 237 17.43 -27.18 4.08
CA TYR A 237 17.28 -26.69 5.45
C TYR A 237 16.07 -25.73 5.53
N LEU A 238 15.43 -25.72 6.69
CA LEU A 238 14.28 -24.89 7.00
C LEU A 238 14.60 -23.92 8.14
#